data_c1a5f6f01f5fee2c09a5a97d207dfc0f
#
_entry.id   c1a5f6f01f5fee2c09a5a97d207dfc0f
#
_cell.length_a   1.000
_cell.length_b   1.000
_cell.length_c   1.000
_cell.angle_alpha   90.00
_cell.angle_beta   90.00
_cell.angle_gamma   90.00
#
_symmetry.space_group_name_H-M   'P 1'
#
loop_
_entity.id
_entity.type
_entity.pdbx_description
1 polymer ?
#
loop_
_entity_poly.entity_id
_entity_poly.type
_entity_poly.pdbx_seq_one_letter_code
_entity_poly.pdbx_strand_id
1 'polypeptide(L)' 'MEMVIALLMFIGEPAVLKEHTLIPNLSECLKKKRIATRNTGDRVSFVCAKVKAEVKDGNIIRISKE' A
#
# COMPACT_ATOMS: atom_id res chain seq x y z
N MET A 1 7.90 -8.26 13.74
CA MET A 1 7.51 -7.44 12.56
C MET A 1 8.71 -7.22 11.66
N GLU A 2 8.49 -7.22 10.38
CA GLU A 2 9.55 -6.99 9.40
C GLU A 2 9.26 -5.76 8.56
N MET A 3 10.32 -5.18 8.00
CA MET A 3 10.19 -4.05 7.10
C MET A 3 9.83 -4.54 5.72
N VAL A 4 8.72 -4.06 5.20
CA VAL A 4 8.21 -4.47 3.88
C VAL A 4 7.80 -3.25 3.08
N ILE A 5 7.75 -3.43 1.75
CA ILE A 5 7.18 -2.42 0.87
C ILE A 5 5.69 -2.71 0.77
N ALA A 6 4.87 -1.70 0.97
CA ALA A 6 3.43 -1.84 0.88
C ALA A 6 2.83 -0.80 -0.04
N LEU A 7 1.85 -1.22 -0.83
CA LEU A 7 1.03 -0.31 -1.61
C LEU A 7 -0.20 0.01 -0.77
N LEU A 8 -0.34 1.28 -0.41
CA LEU A 8 -1.42 1.75 0.45
C LEU A 8 -2.47 2.46 -0.41
N MET A 9 -3.72 2.11 -0.22
CA MET A 9 -4.83 2.73 -0.93
C MET A 9 -5.66 3.58 0.03
N PHE A 10 -5.79 4.86 -0.30
CA PHE A 10 -6.58 5.82 0.48
C PHE A 10 -7.76 6.29 -0.35
N ILE A 11 -8.90 6.43 0.28
CA ILE A 11 -10.13 6.89 -0.38
C ILE A 11 -10.75 8.04 0.41
N GLY A 12 -11.26 9.04 -0.31
CA GLY A 12 -12.06 10.10 0.25
C GLY A 12 -11.29 11.32 0.72
N GLU A 13 -12.03 12.23 1.36
CA GLU A 13 -11.50 13.46 1.92
C GLU A 13 -12.16 13.71 3.28
N PRO A 14 -11.41 13.68 4.39
CA PRO A 14 -9.98 13.34 4.43
C PRO A 14 -9.71 11.91 3.99
N ALA A 15 -8.52 11.69 3.45
CA ALA A 15 -8.15 10.37 2.92
C ALA A 15 -8.05 9.33 4.05
N VAL A 16 -8.72 8.20 3.85
CA VAL A 16 -8.74 7.11 4.82
C VAL A 16 -8.13 5.88 4.19
N LEU A 17 -7.24 5.22 4.91
CA LEU A 17 -6.60 3.99 4.44
C LEU A 17 -7.65 2.87 4.33
N LYS A 18 -7.82 2.34 3.12
CA LYS A 18 -8.78 1.28 2.84
C LYS A 18 -8.13 -0.08 2.60
N GLU A 19 -6.98 -0.10 1.97
CA GLU A 19 -6.28 -1.34 1.68
C GLU A 19 -4.78 -1.18 1.80
N HIS A 20 -4.12 -2.28 2.10
CA HIS A 20 -2.67 -2.37 2.06
C HIS A 20 -2.30 -3.70 1.42
N THR A 21 -1.33 -3.67 0.51
CA THR A 21 -0.91 -4.85 -0.21
C THR A 21 0.60 -5.02 -0.08
N LEU A 22 1.02 -6.23 0.24
CA LEU A 22 2.44 -6.57 0.30
C LEU A 22 3.02 -6.60 -1.10
N ILE A 23 4.09 -5.85 -1.31
CA ILE A 23 4.77 -5.77 -2.59
C ILE A 23 6.22 -6.24 -2.40
N PRO A 24 6.76 -7.07 -3.31
CA PRO A 24 8.11 -7.62 -3.13
C PRO A 24 9.22 -6.58 -3.18
N ASN A 25 9.06 -5.52 -3.97
CA ASN A 25 10.08 -4.48 -4.05
C ASN A 25 9.48 -3.15 -4.50
N LEU A 26 10.28 -2.09 -4.38
CA LEU A 26 9.80 -0.74 -4.69
C LEU A 26 9.46 -0.56 -6.18
N SER A 27 10.24 -1.14 -7.08
CA SER A 27 9.96 -1.06 -8.52
C SER A 27 8.58 -1.61 -8.86
N GLU A 28 8.24 -2.76 -8.29
CA GLU A 28 6.93 -3.36 -8.48
C GLU A 28 5.82 -2.50 -7.88
N CYS A 29 6.08 -1.91 -6.72
CA CYS A 29 5.11 -1.03 -6.08
C CYS A 29 4.80 0.17 -6.95
N LEU A 30 5.82 0.84 -7.49
CA LEU A 30 5.64 2.00 -8.34
C LEU A 30 4.91 1.65 -9.63
N LYS A 31 5.20 0.49 -10.20
CA LYS A 31 4.51 0.00 -11.39
C LYS A 31 3.03 -0.24 -11.12
N LYS A 32 2.73 -0.93 -10.04
CA LYS A 32 1.34 -1.21 -9.66
C LYS A 32 0.59 0.08 -9.29
N LYS A 33 1.26 0.99 -8.62
CA LYS A 33 0.71 2.30 -8.29
C LYS A 33 0.29 3.06 -9.55
N ARG A 34 1.15 3.07 -10.56
CA ARG A 34 0.89 3.76 -11.82
C ARG A 34 -0.34 3.19 -12.52
N ILE A 35 -0.42 1.85 -12.60
CA ILE A 35 -1.54 1.17 -13.24
C ILE A 35 -2.83 1.43 -12.48
N ALA A 36 -2.80 1.29 -11.16
CA ALA A 36 -3.96 1.51 -10.31
C ALA A 36 -4.46 2.95 -10.38
N THR A 37 -3.55 3.92 -10.35
CA THR A 37 -3.91 5.34 -10.44
C THR A 37 -4.59 5.66 -11.77
N ARG A 38 -4.15 5.00 -12.84
CA ARG A 38 -4.75 5.20 -14.16
C ARG A 38 -6.17 4.65 -14.23
N ASN A 39 -6.46 3.55 -13.51
CA ASN A 39 -7.75 2.87 -13.55
C ASN A 39 -8.76 3.36 -12.52
N THR A 40 -8.33 4.17 -11.57
CA THR A 40 -9.20 4.72 -10.53
C THR A 40 -9.38 6.23 -10.73
N GLY A 41 -10.38 6.81 -10.12
CA GLY A 41 -10.63 8.24 -10.23
C GLY A 41 -9.79 9.06 -9.24
N ASP A 42 -10.09 10.37 -9.20
CA ASP A 42 -9.35 11.34 -8.40
C ASP A 42 -9.54 11.16 -6.89
N ARG A 43 -10.54 10.41 -6.48
CA ARG A 43 -10.85 10.21 -5.06
C ARG A 43 -10.03 9.11 -4.40
N VAL A 44 -9.24 8.40 -5.18
CA VAL A 44 -8.42 7.30 -4.69
C VAL A 44 -6.96 7.67 -4.84
N SER A 45 -6.22 7.54 -3.76
CA SER A 45 -4.78 7.83 -3.75
C SER A 45 -4.01 6.57 -3.40
N PHE A 46 -2.89 6.37 -4.06
CA PHE A 46 -2.00 5.25 -3.79
C PHE A 46 -0.64 5.76 -3.34
N VAL A 47 -0.09 5.11 -2.34
CA VAL A 47 1.22 5.45 -1.80
C VAL A 47 2.04 4.18 -1.66
N CYS A 48 3.28 4.23 -2.15
CA CYS A 48 4.25 3.17 -1.89
C CYS A 48 5.07 3.56 -0.67
N ALA A 49 5.05 2.74 0.34
CA ALA A 49 5.73 3.05 1.58
C ALA A 49 6.47 1.82 2.13
N LYS A 50 7.56 2.08 2.82
CA LYS A 50 8.27 1.06 3.56
C LYS A 50 7.75 1.10 4.98
N VAL A 51 7.14 0.01 5.42
CA VAL A 51 6.47 -0.04 6.72
C VAL A 51 6.90 -1.28 7.50
N LYS A 52 6.78 -1.21 8.81
CA LYS A 52 6.92 -2.39 9.66
C LYS A 52 5.58 -3.09 9.69
N ALA A 53 5.58 -4.34 9.33
CA ALA A 53 4.33 -5.11 9.25
C ALA A 53 4.51 -6.51 9.75
N GLU A 54 3.43 -7.06 10.28
CA GLU A 54 3.35 -8.47 10.60
C GLU A 54 2.84 -9.18 9.35
N VAL A 55 3.65 -10.12 8.85
CA VAL A 55 3.35 -10.82 7.61
C VAL A 55 3.12 -12.29 7.91
N LYS A 56 2.07 -12.85 7.34
CA LYS A 56 1.77 -14.28 7.45
C LYS A 56 1.27 -14.79 6.10
N ASP A 57 1.86 -15.87 5.63
CA ASP A 57 1.48 -16.50 4.35
C ASP A 57 1.51 -15.54 3.17
N GLY A 58 2.49 -14.64 3.15
CA GLY A 58 2.65 -13.68 2.08
C GLY A 58 1.70 -12.48 2.13
N ASN A 59 0.92 -12.37 3.20
CA ASN A 59 -0.03 -11.26 3.36
C ASN A 59 0.28 -10.44 4.61
N ILE A 60 0.04 -9.16 4.50
CA ILE A 60 0.15 -8.26 5.65
C ILE A 60 -1.06 -8.45 6.55
N ILE A 61 -0.82 -8.82 7.80
CA ILE A 61 -1.88 -8.94 8.80
C ILE A 61 -2.09 -7.60 9.49
N ARG A 62 -1.00 -6.90 9.80
CA ARG A 62 -1.06 -5.68 10.57
C ARG A 62 0.13 -4.80 10.23
N ILE A 63 -0.10 -3.50 10.18
CA ILE A 63 0.94 -2.50 9.97
C ILE A 63 1.14 -1.73 11.25
N SER A 64 2.41 -1.57 11.64
CA SER A 64 2.78 -0.74 12.77
C SER A 64 2.89 0.71 12.31
N LYS A 65 2.23 1.59 13.01
CA LYS A 65 2.37 3.03 12.79
C LYS A 65 3.42 3.57 13.74
N GLU A 66 4.37 4.20 13.19
CA GLU A 66 5.31 4.97 13.99
C GLU A 66 5.23 6.41 13.63
#